data_764dac981680531bfb39d530c2f95cac
#
_entry.id   764dac981680531bfb39d530c2f95cac
#
_cell.length_a   1.000
_cell.length_b   1.000
_cell.length_c   1.000
_cell.angle_alpha   90.00
_cell.angle_beta   90.00
_cell.angle_gamma   90.00
#
_symmetry.space_group_name_H-M   'P 1'
#
loop_
_entity.id
_entity.type
_entity.pdbx_description
1 polymer ?
#
loop_
_entity_poly.entity_id
_entity_poly.type
_entity_poly.pdbx_seq_one_letter_code
_entity_poly.pdbx_strand_id
1 'polypeptide(L)'
;MSCWIYVTNSDNWAVTKKTNILGASAKHKKVLSKAKKGDKCLVYVKSEISAGERLGPNIVAQYEIASTVFEDRKKLFVTPPDTPDETFPLRLLLEPLKLFEPPIEFKPLIPRLSFLPNKSYWTGPIRGKAMVQIPQGDYDTITSTV
;
A
#
# COMPACT_ATOMS: atom_id res chain seq x y z
N MET A 1 -5.34 -1.33 -17.75
CA MET A 1 -5.07 -0.64 -16.48
C MET A 1 -4.96 -1.67 -15.38
N SER A 2 -3.91 -1.60 -14.58
CA SER A 2 -3.69 -2.54 -13.48
C SER A 2 -4.16 -1.95 -12.17
N CYS A 3 -4.44 -2.83 -11.22
CA CYS A 3 -4.82 -2.47 -9.85
C CYS A 3 -3.77 -2.98 -8.88
N TRP A 4 -3.44 -2.16 -7.89
CA TRP A 4 -2.36 -2.41 -6.96
C TRP A 4 -2.81 -2.18 -5.52
N ILE A 5 -2.12 -2.87 -4.60
CA ILE A 5 -2.12 -2.55 -3.17
C ILE A 5 -0.71 -2.08 -2.83
N TYR A 6 -0.59 -0.90 -2.24
CA TYR A 6 0.65 -0.39 -1.66
C TYR A 6 0.64 -0.69 -0.17
N VAL A 7 1.67 -1.40 0.30
CA VAL A 7 1.77 -1.87 1.68
C VAL A 7 2.68 -0.91 2.47
N THR A 8 2.16 -0.33 3.52
CA THR A 8 2.90 0.63 4.34
C THR A 8 2.51 0.54 5.81
N ASN A 9 3.18 1.30 6.66
CA ASN A 9 2.82 1.46 8.07
C ASN A 9 2.15 2.82 8.30
N SER A 10 1.65 3.06 9.51
CA SER A 10 0.93 4.30 9.80
C SER A 10 1.80 5.55 9.70
N ASP A 11 3.08 5.47 10.09
CA ASP A 11 3.99 6.60 10.00
C ASP A 11 4.23 7.04 8.56
N ASN A 12 4.47 6.08 7.68
CA ASN A 12 4.70 6.37 6.25
C ASN A 12 3.40 6.66 5.49
N TRP A 13 2.28 6.10 5.95
CA TRP A 13 0.99 6.51 5.43
C TRP A 13 0.75 8.01 5.67
N ALA A 14 1.09 8.52 6.85
CA ALA A 14 0.95 9.95 7.13
C ALA A 14 1.75 10.80 6.13
N VAL A 15 2.94 10.35 5.74
CA VAL A 15 3.76 11.03 4.73
C VAL A 15 3.10 10.97 3.35
N THR A 16 2.65 9.79 2.93
CA THR A 16 1.97 9.62 1.62
C THR A 16 0.71 10.47 1.54
N LYS A 17 -0.09 10.49 2.62
CA LYS A 17 -1.31 11.30 2.68
C LYS A 17 -1.03 12.78 2.48
N LYS A 18 0.06 13.26 3.07
CA LYS A 18 0.46 14.68 3.01
C LYS A 18 1.07 15.04 1.66
N THR A 19 1.86 14.15 1.06
CA THR A 19 2.69 14.47 -0.10
C THR A 19 2.15 13.92 -1.42
N ASN A 20 1.24 12.96 -1.38
CA ASN A 20 0.79 12.21 -2.56
C ASN A 20 1.94 11.49 -3.26
N ILE A 21 2.89 10.98 -2.48
CA ILE A 21 4.04 10.21 -2.97
C ILE A 21 4.10 8.89 -2.19
N LEU A 22 4.22 7.77 -2.89
CA LEU A 22 4.57 6.52 -2.24
C LEU A 22 6.06 6.23 -2.41
N GLY A 23 6.63 5.51 -1.48
CA GLY A 23 8.04 5.15 -1.51
C GLY A 23 8.28 3.70 -1.18
N ALA A 24 9.36 3.14 -1.73
CA ALA A 24 9.76 1.77 -1.49
C ALA A 24 11.27 1.63 -1.50
N SER A 25 11.78 0.61 -0.81
CA SER A 25 13.19 0.24 -0.84
C SER A 25 13.64 -0.16 -2.24
N ALA A 26 14.92 0.04 -2.52
CA ALA A 26 15.50 -0.27 -3.83
C ALA A 26 15.29 -1.73 -4.26
N LYS A 27 15.20 -2.67 -3.32
CA LYS A 27 14.96 -4.09 -3.61
C LYS A 27 13.62 -4.36 -4.31
N HIS A 28 12.69 -3.42 -4.26
CA HIS A 28 11.37 -3.57 -4.88
C HIS A 28 11.29 -2.97 -6.29
N LYS A 29 12.43 -2.67 -6.92
CA LYS A 29 12.48 -2.03 -8.23
C LYS A 29 11.67 -2.76 -9.29
N LYS A 30 11.77 -4.09 -9.31
CA LYS A 30 11.09 -4.90 -10.32
C LYS A 30 9.57 -4.70 -10.29
N VAL A 31 8.97 -4.73 -9.11
CA VAL A 31 7.51 -4.59 -8.99
C VAL A 31 7.07 -3.15 -9.24
N LEU A 32 7.78 -2.15 -8.72
CA LEU A 32 7.41 -0.76 -8.93
C LEU A 32 7.53 -0.34 -10.40
N SER A 33 8.49 -0.94 -11.12
CA SER A 33 8.68 -0.65 -12.55
C SER A 33 7.50 -1.13 -13.41
N LYS A 34 6.67 -2.01 -12.91
CA LYS A 34 5.47 -2.49 -13.61
C LYS A 34 4.28 -1.54 -13.48
N ALA A 35 4.31 -0.66 -12.49
CA ALA A 35 3.22 0.30 -12.28
C ALA A 35 3.28 1.40 -13.34
N LYS A 36 2.13 1.79 -13.87
CA LYS A 36 2.01 2.74 -14.96
C LYS A 36 1.03 3.85 -14.62
N LYS A 37 1.20 5.01 -15.25
CA LYS A 37 0.23 6.10 -15.14
C LYS A 37 -1.16 5.60 -15.49
N GLY A 38 -2.13 5.96 -14.67
CA GLY A 38 -3.51 5.54 -14.84
C GLY A 38 -3.89 4.28 -14.08
N ASP A 39 -2.91 3.52 -13.60
CA ASP A 39 -3.19 2.37 -12.74
C ASP A 39 -3.85 2.84 -11.43
N LYS A 40 -4.68 2.00 -10.83
CA LYS A 40 -5.31 2.28 -9.54
C LYS A 40 -4.51 1.65 -8.42
N CYS A 41 -4.50 2.31 -7.27
CA CYS A 41 -3.74 1.87 -6.10
C CYS A 41 -4.54 2.08 -4.83
N LEU A 42 -4.64 1.04 -4.03
CA LEU A 42 -5.20 1.11 -2.69
C LEU A 42 -4.06 1.12 -1.69
N VAL A 43 -4.16 1.93 -0.64
CA VAL A 43 -3.15 1.95 0.42
C VAL A 43 -3.59 1.04 1.54
N TYR A 44 -2.75 0.05 1.83
CA TYR A 44 -2.92 -0.93 2.88
C TYR A 44 -1.96 -0.59 4.02
N VAL A 45 -2.51 -0.28 5.19
CA VAL A 45 -1.72 -0.02 6.39
C VAL A 45 -1.71 -1.28 7.24
N LYS A 46 -0.50 -1.79 7.51
CA LYS A 46 -0.29 -3.02 8.29
C LYS A 46 -0.92 -2.92 9.67
N SER A 47 -1.25 -4.07 10.25
CA SER A 47 -1.67 -4.12 11.64
C SER A 47 -0.57 -3.60 12.54
N GLU A 48 -0.95 -2.92 13.60
CA GLU A 48 -0.03 -2.38 14.61
C GLU A 48 -0.67 -2.46 15.99
N ILE A 49 0.15 -2.31 17.03
CA ILE A 49 -0.34 -2.29 18.41
C ILE A 49 -0.26 -0.84 18.89
N SER A 50 -1.38 -0.31 19.38
CA SER A 50 -1.47 1.03 19.94
C SER A 50 -2.24 0.95 21.25
N ALA A 51 -1.64 1.47 22.33
CA ALA A 51 -2.24 1.44 23.66
C ALA A 51 -2.66 0.02 24.10
N GLY A 52 -1.85 -0.98 23.75
CA GLY A 52 -2.12 -2.38 24.10
C GLY A 52 -3.16 -3.06 23.20
N GLU A 53 -3.69 -2.37 22.21
CA GLU A 53 -4.72 -2.88 21.32
C GLU A 53 -4.16 -3.05 19.90
N ARG A 54 -4.54 -4.15 19.22
CA ARG A 54 -4.14 -4.38 17.84
C ARG A 54 -5.11 -3.67 16.91
N LEU A 55 -4.59 -2.78 16.07
CA LEU A 55 -5.34 -2.03 15.08
C LEU A 55 -5.00 -2.52 13.68
N GLY A 56 -6.01 -2.56 12.81
CA GLY A 56 -5.84 -2.96 11.41
C GLY A 56 -5.64 -4.46 11.22
N PRO A 57 -5.18 -4.87 10.00
CA PRO A 57 -4.83 -4.01 8.87
C PRO A 57 -6.05 -3.33 8.22
N ASN A 58 -5.82 -2.18 7.61
CA ASN A 58 -6.87 -1.38 7.00
C ASN A 58 -6.50 -0.92 5.60
N ILE A 59 -7.51 -0.72 4.76
CA ILE A 59 -7.38 0.03 3.51
C ILE A 59 -7.83 1.46 3.81
N VAL A 60 -6.94 2.41 3.62
CA VAL A 60 -7.14 3.79 4.08
C VAL A 60 -7.44 4.77 2.96
N ALA A 61 -7.04 4.47 1.72
CA ALA A 61 -7.21 5.42 0.62
C ALA A 61 -7.14 4.73 -0.74
N GLN A 62 -7.68 5.42 -1.72
CA GLN A 62 -7.69 5.05 -3.13
C GLN A 62 -7.01 6.15 -3.93
N TYR A 63 -6.04 5.78 -4.75
CA TYR A 63 -5.26 6.69 -5.59
C TYR A 63 -5.23 6.20 -7.03
N GLU A 64 -4.92 7.12 -7.93
CA GLU A 64 -4.48 6.81 -9.28
C GLU A 64 -2.98 7.05 -9.34
N ILE A 65 -2.23 6.13 -9.98
CA ILE A 65 -0.79 6.30 -10.16
C ILE A 65 -0.58 7.35 -11.25
N ALA A 66 0.20 8.38 -10.93
CA ALA A 66 0.35 9.57 -11.77
C ALA A 66 1.73 9.68 -12.42
N SER A 67 2.61 8.69 -12.22
CA SER A 67 3.94 8.67 -12.83
C SER A 67 4.42 7.25 -13.02
N THR A 68 5.51 7.08 -13.79
CA THR A 68 6.31 5.86 -13.73
C THR A 68 7.27 5.97 -12.54
N VAL A 69 7.93 4.86 -12.17
CA VAL A 69 8.85 4.84 -11.05
C VAL A 69 10.03 5.79 -11.31
N PHE A 70 10.44 6.52 -10.27
CA PHE A 70 11.62 7.36 -10.30
C PHE A 70 12.42 7.19 -9.01
N GLU A 71 13.67 7.59 -9.02
CA GLU A 71 14.53 7.55 -7.84
C GLU A 71 14.67 8.94 -7.24
N ASP A 72 14.54 9.02 -5.92
CA ASP A 72 14.81 10.23 -5.15
C ASP A 72 15.30 9.79 -3.78
N ARG A 73 16.55 10.08 -3.47
CA ARG A 73 17.17 9.66 -2.21
C ARG A 73 16.99 10.68 -1.09
N LYS A 74 16.29 11.76 -1.36
CA LYS A 74 15.98 12.76 -0.33
C LYS A 74 15.11 12.11 0.74
N LYS A 75 15.50 12.30 2.01
CA LYS A 75 14.74 11.74 3.13
C LYS A 75 13.36 12.36 3.18
N LEU A 76 12.34 11.53 3.04
CA LEU A 76 10.94 11.93 3.07
C LEU A 76 10.16 11.06 4.05
N PHE A 77 10.44 9.75 4.05
CA PHE A 77 9.71 8.76 4.84
C PHE A 77 10.38 8.49 6.18
N VAL A 78 9.60 7.92 7.10
CA VAL A 78 10.12 7.49 8.40
C VAL A 78 10.89 6.19 8.23
N THR A 79 12.16 6.18 8.65
CA THR A 79 13.03 5.03 8.49
C THR A 79 12.92 4.08 9.69
N PRO A 80 12.96 2.75 9.45
CA PRO A 80 13.03 1.78 10.53
C PRO A 80 14.31 1.94 11.35
N PRO A 81 14.26 1.69 12.68
CA PRO A 81 15.47 1.82 13.53
C PRO A 81 16.62 0.89 13.12
N ASP A 82 16.32 -0.27 12.57
CA ASP A 82 17.32 -1.26 12.14
C ASP A 82 17.94 -0.95 10.77
N THR A 83 17.37 -0.01 10.02
CA THR A 83 17.88 0.42 8.71
C THR A 83 17.87 1.94 8.61
N PRO A 84 18.73 2.64 9.43
CA PRO A 84 18.64 4.10 9.53
C PRO A 84 19.02 4.85 8.24
N ASP A 85 19.73 4.20 7.33
CA ASP A 85 20.13 4.80 6.06
C ASP A 85 19.10 4.59 4.95
N GLU A 86 18.00 3.89 5.23
CA GLU A 86 16.96 3.65 4.25
C GLU A 86 16.23 4.95 3.91
N THR A 87 16.18 5.33 2.64
CA THR A 87 15.47 6.52 2.17
C THR A 87 14.19 6.22 1.41
N PHE A 88 13.91 4.93 1.15
CA PHE A 88 12.80 4.52 0.27
C PHE A 88 12.87 5.28 -1.06
N PRO A 89 13.96 5.07 -1.84
CA PRO A 89 14.29 5.93 -2.97
C PRO A 89 13.44 5.70 -4.22
N LEU A 90 12.76 4.56 -4.30
CA LEU A 90 11.87 4.28 -5.43
C LEU A 90 10.50 4.89 -5.16
N ARG A 91 10.08 5.81 -6.03
CA ARG A 91 8.89 6.62 -5.76
C ARG A 91 7.94 6.65 -6.95
N LEU A 92 6.66 6.78 -6.62
CA LEU A 92 5.59 7.02 -7.59
C LEU A 92 4.78 8.23 -7.11
N LEU A 93 4.42 9.10 -8.04
CA LEU A 93 3.47 10.17 -7.76
C LEU A 93 2.05 9.60 -7.80
N LEU A 94 1.19 10.12 -6.94
CA LEU A 94 -0.19 9.66 -6.77
C LEU A 94 -1.16 10.82 -6.95
N GLU A 95 -2.31 10.52 -7.54
CA GLU A 95 -3.45 11.43 -7.60
C GLU A 95 -4.53 10.90 -6.64
N PRO A 96 -4.93 11.65 -5.61
CA PRO A 96 -5.91 11.16 -4.65
C PRO A 96 -7.30 11.03 -5.30
N LEU A 97 -7.96 9.90 -5.07
CA LEU A 97 -9.31 9.64 -5.53
C LEU A 97 -10.30 9.62 -4.37
N LYS A 98 -9.94 8.92 -3.28
CA LYS A 98 -10.82 8.83 -2.11
C LYS A 98 -10.03 8.50 -0.87
N LEU A 99 -10.35 9.16 0.22
CA LEU A 99 -9.89 8.83 1.56
C LEU A 99 -11.03 8.09 2.27
N PHE A 100 -10.74 6.89 2.79
CA PHE A 100 -11.76 6.09 3.47
C PHE A 100 -11.81 6.47 4.95
N GLU A 101 -12.89 7.11 5.35
CA GLU A 101 -13.14 7.49 6.74
C GLU A 101 -14.53 7.06 7.18
N PRO A 102 -14.65 6.04 8.07
CA PRO A 102 -13.55 5.29 8.68
C PRO A 102 -12.82 4.41 7.66
N PRO A 103 -11.58 3.97 7.98
CA PRO A 103 -10.85 3.04 7.11
C PRO A 103 -11.63 1.75 6.89
N ILE A 104 -11.39 1.11 5.74
CA ILE A 104 -11.98 -0.20 5.46
C ILE A 104 -11.18 -1.27 6.20
N GLU A 105 -11.82 -2.02 7.08
CA GLU A 105 -11.19 -3.16 7.73
C GLU A 105 -10.89 -4.25 6.71
N PHE A 106 -9.64 -4.73 6.67
CA PHE A 106 -9.22 -5.68 5.67
C PHE A 106 -9.62 -7.12 6.00
N LYS A 107 -9.53 -7.52 7.25
CA LYS A 107 -9.77 -8.91 7.65
C LYS A 107 -11.14 -9.46 7.24
N PRO A 108 -12.24 -8.72 7.37
CA PRO A 108 -13.55 -9.23 6.92
C PRO A 108 -13.64 -9.49 5.42
N LEU A 109 -12.75 -8.90 4.62
CA LEU A 109 -12.74 -9.07 3.17
C LEU A 109 -11.97 -10.30 2.71
N ILE A 110 -11.07 -10.85 3.54
CA ILE A 110 -10.16 -11.92 3.14
C ILE A 110 -10.86 -13.11 2.47
N PRO A 111 -12.00 -13.62 2.99
CA PRO A 111 -12.68 -14.73 2.34
C PRO A 111 -13.16 -14.46 0.91
N ARG A 112 -13.29 -13.19 0.55
CA ARG A 112 -13.82 -12.75 -0.74
C ARG A 112 -12.74 -12.34 -1.74
N LEU A 113 -11.45 -12.37 -1.35
CA LEU A 113 -10.35 -11.89 -2.17
C LEU A 113 -9.63 -13.07 -2.85
N SER A 114 -9.65 -13.08 -4.18
CA SER A 114 -9.06 -14.18 -4.94
C SER A 114 -7.54 -14.18 -4.93
N PHE A 115 -6.89 -13.03 -4.72
CA PHE A 115 -5.43 -12.99 -4.67
C PHE A 115 -4.86 -13.56 -3.37
N LEU A 116 -5.73 -13.95 -2.43
CA LEU A 116 -5.39 -14.59 -1.17
C LEU A 116 -5.98 -16.00 -1.13
N PRO A 117 -5.41 -16.96 -1.89
CA PRO A 117 -6.02 -18.29 -2.02
C PRO A 117 -5.97 -19.10 -0.73
N ASN A 118 -4.93 -18.94 0.08
CA ASN A 118 -4.82 -19.61 1.38
C ASN A 118 -5.32 -18.68 2.47
N LYS A 119 -6.56 -18.89 2.92
CA LYS A 119 -7.20 -18.01 3.91
C LYS A 119 -6.58 -18.13 5.30
N SER A 120 -5.96 -19.26 5.61
CA SER A 120 -5.25 -19.46 6.87
C SER A 120 -3.90 -18.75 6.91
N TYR A 121 -3.28 -18.55 5.74
CA TYR A 121 -2.00 -17.88 5.59
C TYR A 121 -2.13 -16.70 4.59
N TRP A 122 -3.09 -15.85 4.83
CA TRP A 122 -3.41 -14.74 3.94
C TRP A 122 -2.32 -13.66 3.91
N THR A 123 -1.47 -13.60 4.95
CA THR A 123 -0.37 -12.63 5.00
C THR A 123 0.75 -12.94 4.02
N GLY A 124 0.90 -14.20 3.57
CA GLY A 124 1.98 -14.61 2.70
C GLY A 124 2.16 -13.77 1.44
N PRO A 125 1.10 -13.53 0.65
CA PRO A 125 1.21 -12.70 -0.55
C PRO A 125 1.51 -11.21 -0.29
N ILE A 126 1.34 -10.77 0.95
CA ILE A 126 1.50 -9.35 1.34
C ILE A 126 2.80 -9.10 2.09
N ARG A 127 3.19 -10.05 2.95
CA ARG A 127 4.36 -9.89 3.82
C ARG A 127 5.63 -9.64 3.00
N GLY A 128 6.39 -8.62 3.38
CA GLY A 128 7.64 -8.29 2.71
C GLY A 128 7.48 -7.64 1.34
N LYS A 129 6.27 -7.33 0.93
CA LYS A 129 5.99 -6.67 -0.34
C LYS A 129 5.81 -5.18 -0.13
N ALA A 130 6.26 -4.38 -1.11
CA ALA A 130 5.95 -2.95 -1.16
C ALA A 130 4.65 -2.72 -1.93
N MET A 131 4.49 -3.41 -3.05
CA MET A 131 3.28 -3.35 -3.86
C MET A 131 2.90 -4.75 -4.32
N VAL A 132 1.59 -4.99 -4.39
CA VAL A 132 1.02 -6.25 -4.88
C VAL A 132 0.01 -5.92 -5.96
N GLN A 133 0.17 -6.53 -7.14
CA GLN A 133 -0.84 -6.42 -8.20
C GLN A 133 -2.03 -7.33 -7.86
N ILE A 134 -3.24 -6.80 -7.97
CA ILE A 134 -4.46 -7.54 -7.66
C ILE A 134 -5.40 -7.55 -8.85
N PRO A 135 -6.28 -8.58 -8.98
CA PRO A 135 -7.31 -8.59 -10.00
C PRO A 135 -8.28 -7.43 -9.84
N GLN A 136 -8.83 -6.96 -10.96
CA GLN A 136 -9.87 -5.92 -10.96
C GLN A 136 -11.05 -6.30 -10.07
N GLY A 137 -11.46 -7.57 -10.08
CA GLY A 137 -12.57 -8.04 -9.25
C GLY A 137 -12.31 -7.88 -7.75
N ASP A 138 -11.07 -8.13 -7.31
CA ASP A 138 -10.68 -7.93 -5.91
C ASP A 138 -10.68 -6.44 -5.56
N TYR A 139 -10.17 -5.61 -6.44
CA TYR A 139 -10.20 -4.15 -6.28
C TYR A 139 -11.65 -3.67 -6.11
N ASP A 140 -12.54 -4.13 -6.97
CA ASP A 140 -13.96 -3.76 -6.92
C ASP A 140 -14.61 -4.25 -5.62
N THR A 141 -14.27 -5.46 -5.17
CA THR A 141 -14.77 -6.00 -3.90
C THR A 141 -14.39 -5.09 -2.73
N ILE A 142 -13.13 -4.67 -2.68
CA ILE A 142 -12.66 -3.79 -1.59
C ILE A 142 -13.36 -2.44 -1.65
N THR A 143 -13.40 -1.80 -2.81
CA THR A 143 -13.95 -0.44 -2.95
C THR A 143 -15.46 -0.39 -2.80
N SER A 144 -16.16 -1.50 -3.01
CA SER A 144 -17.62 -1.55 -2.91
C SER A 144 -18.11 -1.66 -1.45
N THR A 145 -17.22 -1.83 -0.48
CA THR A 145 -17.61 -1.92 0.94
C THR A 145 -17.92 -0.57 1.58
N VAL A 146 -17.70 0.51 0.89
CA VAL A 146 -17.98 1.87 1.38
C VAL A 146 -19.18 2.50 0.69
#